data_71f16afe8f0f06f5687380445e3b01f1
#
_entry.id   71f16afe8f0f06f5687380445e3b01f1
#
_cell.length_a   1.000
_cell.length_b   1.000
_cell.length_c   1.000
_cell.angle_alpha   90.00
_cell.angle_beta   90.00
_cell.angle_gamma   90.00
#
_symmetry.space_group_name_H-M   'P 1'
#
loop_
_entity.id
_entity.type
_entity.pdbx_description
1 polymer ?
#
loop_
_entity_poly.entity_id
_entity_poly.type
_entity_poly.pdbx_seq_one_letter_code
_entity_poly.pdbx_strand_id
1 'polypeptide(L)'
;MELSARLNARGRIRARIRTRMYYSQQHIQSAALFTRQSYQIESDYNGTPSNGLIVEHRSYVTGAIFAAVSFLESTINELFSDTIDHPDGNLASHLDSSAKLLMADMWKRGIPRTANYQIIENFRLLLL
;
A
#
# COMPACT_ATOMS: atom_id res chain seq x y z
N MET A 1 -7.09 -2.73 16.18
CA MET A 1 -6.13 -2.83 17.31
C MET A 1 -6.54 -4.02 18.16
N GLU A 2 -5.73 -5.02 18.23
CA GLU A 2 -6.01 -6.20 19.05
C GLU A 2 -5.07 -6.20 20.26
N LEU A 3 -5.64 -6.28 21.47
CA LEU A 3 -4.91 -6.33 22.72
C LEU A 3 -5.06 -7.73 23.31
N SER A 4 -3.96 -8.48 23.42
CA SER A 4 -3.95 -9.74 24.13
C SER A 4 -3.01 -9.68 25.33
N ALA A 5 -3.50 -10.07 26.52
CA ALA A 5 -2.71 -10.16 27.74
C ALA A 5 -2.65 -11.62 28.21
N ARG A 6 -1.44 -12.12 28.56
CA ARG A 6 -1.23 -13.42 29.16
C ARG A 6 -0.47 -13.26 30.48
N LEU A 7 -0.97 -13.88 31.53
CA LEU A 7 -0.25 -14.03 32.80
C LEU A 7 0.73 -15.22 32.70
N ASN A 8 1.99 -14.98 33.03
CA ASN A 8 2.95 -16.08 33.16
C ASN A 8 2.98 -16.63 34.60
N ALA A 9 3.60 -17.81 34.82
CA ALA A 9 3.70 -18.47 36.11
C ALA A 9 4.40 -17.63 37.21
N ARG A 10 4.94 -16.47 36.92
CA ARG A 10 5.55 -15.52 37.87
C ARG A 10 4.72 -14.24 38.06
N GLY A 11 3.45 -14.25 37.67
CA GLY A 11 2.55 -13.10 37.84
C GLY A 11 2.88 -11.85 37.02
N ARG A 12 3.78 -11.96 36.02
CA ARG A 12 4.07 -10.84 35.13
C ARG A 12 3.07 -10.80 33.99
N ILE A 13 2.43 -9.66 33.81
CA ILE A 13 1.54 -9.39 32.67
C ILE A 13 2.41 -9.10 31.43
N ARG A 14 2.33 -9.94 30.41
CA ARG A 14 2.82 -9.62 29.07
C ARG A 14 1.65 -9.18 28.21
N ALA A 15 1.57 -7.88 27.93
CA ALA A 15 0.65 -7.34 26.95
C ALA A 15 1.33 -7.37 25.56
N ARG A 16 0.65 -7.94 24.57
CA ARG A 16 1.06 -7.89 23.16
C ARG A 16 0.05 -7.05 22.41
N ILE A 17 0.48 -5.88 21.96
CA ILE A 17 -0.33 -5.01 21.10
C ILE A 17 0.02 -5.39 19.65
N ARG A 18 -0.98 -5.86 18.88
CA ARG A 18 -0.87 -5.99 17.43
C ARG A 18 -1.59 -4.81 16.79
N THR A 19 -0.84 -3.98 16.11
CA THR A 19 -1.40 -2.89 15.30
C THR A 19 -1.19 -3.26 13.84
N ARG A 20 -2.27 -3.26 13.06
CA ARG A 20 -2.19 -3.40 11.61
C ARG A 20 -2.12 -2.02 11.00
N MET A 21 -1.15 -1.81 10.14
CA MET A 21 -1.03 -0.60 9.33
C MET A 21 -1.40 -0.95 7.89
N TYR A 22 -2.25 -0.13 7.29
CA TYR A 22 -2.59 -0.22 5.88
C TYR A 22 -1.69 0.74 5.10
N TYR A 23 -0.75 0.19 4.36
CA TYR A 23 0.19 0.97 3.55
C TYR A 23 -0.49 1.65 2.36
N SER A 24 -1.61 1.11 1.89
CA SER A 24 -2.41 1.72 0.83
C SER A 24 -2.78 3.17 1.15
N GLN A 25 -3.18 3.46 2.39
CA GLN A 25 -3.48 4.84 2.81
C GLN A 25 -2.28 5.78 2.72
N GLN A 26 -1.09 5.30 3.07
CA GLN A 26 0.14 6.09 2.96
C GLN A 26 0.50 6.35 1.51
N HIS A 27 0.35 5.36 0.64
CA HIS A 27 0.66 5.47 -0.77
C HIS A 27 -0.27 6.46 -1.48
N ILE A 28 -1.59 6.42 -1.23
CA ILE A 28 -2.51 7.38 -1.84
C ILE A 28 -2.29 8.81 -1.35
N GLN A 29 -1.93 9.00 -0.07
CA GLN A 29 -1.57 10.30 0.46
C GLN A 29 -0.28 10.83 -0.16
N SER A 30 0.72 9.98 -0.38
CA SER A 30 1.96 10.34 -1.07
C SER A 30 1.70 10.71 -2.54
N ALA A 31 0.87 9.94 -3.25
CA ALA A 31 0.48 10.27 -4.61
C ALA A 31 -0.19 11.65 -4.69
N ALA A 32 -1.13 11.93 -3.78
CA ALA A 32 -1.81 13.22 -3.72
C ALA A 32 -0.85 14.37 -3.39
N LEU A 33 0.12 14.14 -2.50
CA LEU A 33 1.15 15.14 -2.17
C LEU A 33 2.01 15.47 -3.40
N PHE A 34 2.57 14.45 -4.05
CA PHE A 34 3.43 14.64 -5.21
C PHE A 34 2.70 15.28 -6.39
N THR A 35 1.43 14.91 -6.62
CA THR A 35 0.59 15.56 -7.63
C THR A 35 0.39 17.04 -7.33
N ARG A 36 0.12 17.41 -6.08
CA ARG A 36 0.00 18.83 -5.69
C ARG A 36 1.30 19.59 -5.91
N GLN A 37 2.45 19.00 -5.58
CA GLN A 37 3.76 19.65 -5.76
C GLN A 37 4.05 19.86 -7.26
N SER A 38 3.79 18.87 -8.12
CA SER A 38 3.99 19.05 -9.56
C SER A 38 3.06 20.13 -10.13
N TYR A 39 1.79 20.13 -9.72
CA TYR A 39 0.82 21.15 -10.13
C TYR A 39 1.21 22.57 -9.69
N GLN A 40 1.75 22.71 -8.46
CA GLN A 40 2.23 23.98 -7.96
C GLN A 40 3.36 24.54 -8.83
N ILE A 41 4.32 23.70 -9.19
CA ILE A 41 5.40 24.10 -10.11
C ILE A 41 4.83 24.56 -11.44
N GLU A 42 3.87 23.84 -12.04
CA GLU A 42 3.24 24.21 -13.30
C GLU A 42 2.49 25.54 -13.20
N SER A 43 1.78 25.76 -12.11
CA SER A 43 0.94 26.96 -11.90
C SER A 43 1.73 28.22 -11.61
N ASP A 44 2.84 28.10 -10.88
CA ASP A 44 3.63 29.26 -10.45
C ASP A 44 4.65 29.69 -11.51
N TYR A 45 4.85 28.87 -12.55
CA TYR A 45 5.92 29.10 -13.51
C TYR A 45 5.45 29.83 -14.77
N ASN A 46 6.08 30.98 -15.06
CA ASN A 46 5.89 31.75 -16.29
C ASN A 46 7.27 31.99 -16.94
N GLY A 47 7.57 31.24 -18.01
CA GLY A 47 8.80 31.43 -18.78
C GLY A 47 9.49 30.13 -19.20
N THR A 48 10.80 30.19 -19.46
CA THR A 48 11.59 29.00 -19.81
C THR A 48 12.14 28.36 -18.53
N PRO A 49 11.76 27.11 -18.21
CA PRO A 49 12.18 26.48 -16.97
C PRO A 49 13.69 26.18 -16.97
N SER A 50 14.31 26.36 -15.80
CA SER A 50 15.67 25.89 -15.58
C SER A 50 15.73 24.35 -15.57
N ASN A 51 16.89 23.78 -15.88
CA ASN A 51 17.08 22.33 -15.83
C ASN A 51 16.75 21.76 -14.44
N GLY A 52 17.08 22.49 -13.37
CA GLY A 52 16.76 22.09 -12.00
C GLY A 52 15.24 21.96 -11.76
N LEU A 53 14.48 22.95 -12.20
CA LEU A 53 13.02 22.94 -12.07
C LEU A 53 12.37 21.83 -12.89
N ILE A 54 12.90 21.54 -14.09
CA ILE A 54 12.43 20.40 -14.92
C ILE A 54 12.67 19.08 -14.20
N VAL A 55 13.83 18.89 -13.60
CA VAL A 55 14.16 17.66 -12.85
C VAL A 55 13.25 17.53 -11.62
N GLU A 56 13.04 18.61 -10.88
CA GLU A 56 12.16 18.62 -9.71
C GLU A 56 10.71 18.25 -10.10
N HIS A 57 10.14 18.93 -11.09
CA HIS A 57 8.80 18.63 -11.59
C HIS A 57 8.65 17.16 -12.01
N ARG A 58 9.57 16.65 -12.84
CA ARG A 58 9.56 15.23 -13.27
C ARG A 58 9.67 14.26 -12.11
N SER A 59 10.44 14.61 -11.09
CA SER A 59 10.57 13.78 -9.89
C SER A 59 9.24 13.65 -9.14
N TYR A 60 8.49 14.76 -9.00
CA TYR A 60 7.16 14.71 -8.39
C TYR A 60 6.15 13.93 -9.23
N VAL A 61 6.14 14.13 -10.56
CA VAL A 61 5.26 13.36 -11.46
C VAL A 61 5.56 11.87 -11.37
N THR A 62 6.82 11.48 -11.44
CA THR A 62 7.25 10.08 -11.33
C THR A 62 6.89 9.51 -9.96
N GLY A 63 7.15 10.27 -8.89
CA GLY A 63 6.77 9.88 -7.52
C GLY A 63 5.27 9.66 -7.35
N ALA A 64 4.44 10.52 -7.95
CA ALA A 64 2.99 10.37 -7.94
C ALA A 64 2.54 9.08 -8.62
N ILE A 65 3.10 8.76 -9.79
CA ILE A 65 2.79 7.53 -10.53
C ILE A 65 3.18 6.29 -9.71
N PHE A 66 4.40 6.24 -9.17
CA PHE A 66 4.84 5.10 -8.35
C PHE A 66 3.99 4.93 -7.09
N ALA A 67 3.65 6.02 -6.42
CA ALA A 67 2.81 5.97 -5.24
C ALA A 67 1.38 5.50 -5.58
N ALA A 68 0.82 5.90 -6.73
CA ALA A 68 -0.49 5.43 -7.18
C ALA A 68 -0.49 3.92 -7.52
N VAL A 69 0.54 3.43 -8.19
CA VAL A 69 0.70 1.98 -8.46
C VAL A 69 0.84 1.21 -7.15
N SER A 70 1.69 1.69 -6.23
CA SER A 70 1.88 1.07 -4.91
C SER A 70 0.60 1.07 -4.09
N PHE A 71 -0.25 2.10 -4.20
CA PHE A 71 -1.58 2.12 -3.60
C PHE A 71 -2.45 0.97 -4.09
N LEU A 72 -2.53 0.76 -5.41
CA LEU A 72 -3.34 -0.31 -5.99
C LEU A 72 -2.84 -1.69 -5.54
N GLU A 73 -1.54 -1.92 -5.62
CA GLU A 73 -0.93 -3.19 -5.17
C GLU A 73 -1.18 -3.45 -3.68
N SER A 74 -0.95 -2.45 -2.84
CA SER A 74 -1.16 -2.57 -1.40
C SER A 74 -2.63 -2.82 -1.07
N THR A 75 -3.56 -2.13 -1.73
CA THR A 75 -5.01 -2.32 -1.53
C THR A 75 -5.44 -3.74 -1.87
N ILE A 76 -4.97 -4.28 -3.00
CA ILE A 76 -5.26 -5.67 -3.39
C ILE A 76 -4.70 -6.65 -2.37
N ASN A 77 -3.43 -6.50 -1.98
CA ASN A 77 -2.79 -7.38 -1.01
C ASN A 77 -3.46 -7.30 0.37
N GLU A 78 -3.83 -6.11 0.82
CA GLU A 78 -4.53 -5.89 2.08
C GLU A 78 -5.91 -6.53 2.06
N LEU A 79 -6.66 -6.39 0.95
CA LEU A 79 -7.97 -6.99 0.79
C LEU A 79 -7.91 -8.52 0.87
N PHE A 80 -6.98 -9.15 0.13
CA PHE A 80 -6.81 -10.61 0.17
C PHE A 80 -6.36 -11.11 1.55
N SER A 81 -5.41 -10.44 2.18
CA SER A 81 -4.94 -10.76 3.52
C SER A 81 -6.06 -10.62 4.57
N ASP A 82 -6.91 -9.59 4.43
CA ASP A 82 -8.03 -9.36 5.36
C ASP A 82 -9.10 -10.46 5.30
N THR A 83 -9.25 -11.16 4.18
CA THR A 83 -10.17 -12.32 4.12
C THR A 83 -9.79 -13.44 5.09
N ILE A 84 -8.52 -13.50 5.52
CA ILE A 84 -8.03 -14.46 6.51
C ILE A 84 -7.92 -13.83 7.89
N ASP A 85 -7.26 -12.68 7.97
CA ASP A 85 -6.85 -12.09 9.24
C ASP A 85 -7.97 -11.28 9.91
N HIS A 86 -8.84 -10.66 9.09
CA HIS A 86 -9.92 -9.77 9.54
C HIS A 86 -11.14 -9.88 8.62
N PRO A 87 -11.82 -11.05 8.56
CA PRO A 87 -12.92 -11.28 7.61
C PRO A 87 -14.13 -10.35 7.80
N ASP A 88 -14.26 -9.77 8.98
CA ASP A 88 -15.31 -8.78 9.32
C ASP A 88 -14.75 -7.35 9.39
N GLY A 89 -13.50 -7.14 8.99
CA GLY A 89 -12.86 -5.84 8.93
C GLY A 89 -13.38 -4.97 7.78
N ASN A 90 -13.03 -3.68 7.81
CA ASN A 90 -13.55 -2.68 6.86
C ASN A 90 -13.39 -3.05 5.38
N LEU A 91 -12.29 -3.69 4.99
CA LEU A 91 -12.06 -4.07 3.60
C LEU A 91 -12.84 -5.34 3.21
N ALA A 92 -12.75 -6.38 4.03
CA ALA A 92 -13.36 -7.67 3.71
C ALA A 92 -14.87 -7.73 4.02
N SER A 93 -15.41 -6.84 4.88
CA SER A 93 -16.83 -6.85 5.28
C SER A 93 -17.81 -6.67 4.11
N HIS A 94 -17.38 -6.03 3.02
CA HIS A 94 -18.19 -5.79 1.82
C HIS A 94 -18.25 -7.00 0.87
N LEU A 95 -17.45 -8.03 1.13
CA LEU A 95 -17.42 -9.25 0.33
C LEU A 95 -18.44 -10.25 0.85
N ASP A 96 -19.10 -10.97 -0.05
CA ASP A 96 -19.91 -12.12 0.33
C ASP A 96 -19.05 -13.29 0.82
N SER A 97 -19.68 -14.27 1.50
CA SER A 97 -18.97 -15.38 2.10
C SER A 97 -18.24 -16.25 1.08
N SER A 98 -18.77 -16.41 -0.13
CA SER A 98 -18.16 -17.22 -1.19
C SER A 98 -16.93 -16.53 -1.76
N ALA A 99 -16.99 -15.23 -1.97
CA ALA A 99 -15.84 -14.43 -2.39
C ALA A 99 -14.73 -14.44 -1.34
N LYS A 100 -15.07 -14.28 -0.04
CA LYS A 100 -14.08 -14.37 1.05
C LYS A 100 -13.35 -15.72 1.05
N LEU A 101 -14.07 -16.83 0.93
CA LEU A 101 -13.48 -18.17 0.90
C LEU A 101 -12.55 -18.37 -0.30
N LEU A 102 -12.99 -17.95 -1.48
CA LEU A 102 -12.19 -18.03 -2.70
C LEU A 102 -10.91 -17.19 -2.57
N MET A 103 -11.03 -15.95 -2.15
CA MET A 103 -9.88 -15.06 -1.99
C MET A 103 -8.91 -15.56 -0.91
N ALA A 104 -9.41 -16.08 0.20
CA ALA A 104 -8.58 -16.68 1.25
C ALA A 104 -7.81 -17.91 0.73
N ASP A 105 -8.44 -18.77 -0.09
CA ASP A 105 -7.77 -19.90 -0.72
C ASP A 105 -6.70 -19.44 -1.74
N MET A 106 -7.04 -18.46 -2.57
CA MET A 106 -6.07 -17.85 -3.50
C MET A 106 -4.87 -17.26 -2.76
N TRP A 107 -5.10 -16.52 -1.70
CA TRP A 107 -4.03 -15.94 -0.88
C TRP A 107 -3.08 -16.99 -0.29
N LYS A 108 -3.63 -18.09 0.25
CA LYS A 108 -2.84 -19.23 0.75
C LYS A 108 -1.96 -19.86 -0.33
N ARG A 109 -2.40 -19.81 -1.58
CA ARG A 109 -1.63 -20.29 -2.75
C ARG A 109 -0.66 -19.25 -3.31
N GLY A 110 -0.53 -18.07 -2.68
CA GLY A 110 0.32 -16.98 -3.16
C GLY A 110 -0.23 -16.22 -4.36
N ILE A 111 -1.55 -16.12 -4.48
CA ILE A 111 -2.25 -15.33 -5.50
C ILE A 111 -3.04 -14.21 -4.78
N PRO A 112 -2.95 -12.95 -5.21
CA PRO A 112 -2.15 -12.42 -6.32
C PRO A 112 -0.64 -12.48 -6.04
N ARG A 113 0.15 -12.75 -7.08
CA ARG A 113 1.62 -12.84 -6.96
C ARG A 113 2.31 -11.48 -6.77
N THR A 114 1.56 -10.39 -6.69
CA THR A 114 2.09 -9.04 -6.47
C THR A 114 2.93 -8.96 -5.18
N ALA A 115 2.61 -9.75 -4.17
CA ALA A 115 3.41 -9.86 -2.95
C ALA A 115 4.75 -10.59 -3.14
N ASN A 116 4.93 -11.35 -4.22
CA ASN A 116 6.14 -12.13 -4.52
C ASN A 116 7.02 -11.51 -5.61
N TYR A 117 6.50 -10.57 -6.40
CA TYR A 117 7.34 -9.84 -7.34
C TYR A 117 8.05 -8.71 -6.59
N GLN A 118 9.33 -8.92 -6.35
CA GLN A 118 10.17 -7.82 -5.88
C GLN A 118 10.15 -6.73 -6.94
N ILE A 119 10.06 -5.48 -6.52
CA ILE A 119 10.07 -4.27 -7.37
C ILE A 119 11.18 -4.33 -8.44
N ILE A 120 12.30 -4.99 -8.13
CA ILE A 120 13.45 -5.19 -9.01
C ILE A 120 13.14 -6.11 -10.22
N GLU A 121 12.27 -7.10 -10.08
CA GLU A 121 11.90 -7.98 -11.21
C GLU A 121 10.92 -7.29 -12.16
N ASN A 122 10.04 -6.44 -11.65
CA ASN A 122 9.16 -5.62 -12.48
C ASN A 122 9.94 -4.59 -13.30
N PHE A 123 11.04 -4.03 -12.78
CA PHE A 123 11.94 -3.15 -13.53
C PHE A 123 12.68 -3.89 -14.67
N ARG A 124 13.02 -5.16 -14.48
CA ARG A 124 13.68 -5.97 -15.52
C ARG A 124 12.79 -6.25 -16.72
N LEU A 125 11.47 -6.39 -16.51
CA LEU A 125 10.49 -6.61 -17.58
C LEU A 125 10.17 -5.34 -18.38
N LEU A 126 10.43 -4.15 -17.83
CA LEU A 126 10.23 -2.86 -18.52
C LEU A 126 11.45 -2.43 -19.37
N LEU A 127 12.58 -3.12 -19.22
CA LEU A 127 13.83 -2.83 -19.95
C LEU A 127 14.12 -3.82 -21.09
N LEU A 128 13.20 -4.75 -21.38
CA LEU A 128 13.21 -5.65 -22.54
C LEU A 128 12.20 -5.22 -23.57
#